data_bbd4fa628d808440c9c9bc4ee4d7a3eb
#
_entry.id   bbd4fa628d808440c9c9bc4ee4d7a3eb
#
_cell.length_a   1.000
_cell.length_b   1.000
_cell.length_c   1.000
_cell.angle_alpha   90.00
_cell.angle_beta   90.00
_cell.angle_gamma   90.00
#
_symmetry.space_group_name_H-M   'P 1'
#
loop_
_entity.id
_entity.type
_entity.pdbx_description
1 polymer ?
#
loop_
_entity_poly.entity_id
_entity_poly.type
_entity_poly.pdbx_seq_one_letter_code
_entity_poly.pdbx_strand_id
1 'polypeptide(L)'
;MRDPLAATSRNWKGVARRGAAVVVVAGVAAIGLRELVNSSTFQLFGDYVARVETADRVVALTFDDGPDPWNTPKVLDVLDRQSIKATFFMMGRNVERHPAVAREVMRRGHEIGNHSYSHPKLVWMSPGRVREEIERTDKLLRDIGVSGDIHFRPPHAAKFIVLPCVLVQMKRLSVLGDVDPEEWKRYAAPVMTESILRQVRPGSIIGLHDPNGIETLRTLENILPALTTQGYRFETVSQLVRRRS
;
A
#
# COMPACT_ATOMS: atom_id res chain seq x y z
N MET A 1 -66.67 14.01 22.21
CA MET A 1 -66.06 14.17 20.91
C MET A 1 -64.57 14.01 21.04
N ARG A 2 -63.93 12.93 20.51
CA ARG A 2 -62.51 12.72 20.57
C ARG A 2 -61.89 13.42 19.34
N ASP A 3 -60.95 14.29 19.55
CA ASP A 3 -60.25 15.09 18.53
C ASP A 3 -59.47 14.15 17.60
N PRO A 4 -59.82 14.06 16.28
CA PRO A 4 -59.13 13.17 15.33
C PRO A 4 -57.72 13.66 14.96
N LEU A 5 -57.33 14.88 15.32
CA LEU A 5 -56.01 15.45 15.02
C LEU A 5 -54.92 14.99 16.00
N ALA A 6 -55.29 14.50 17.20
CA ALA A 6 -54.31 14.02 18.20
C ALA A 6 -53.71 12.65 17.83
N ALA A 7 -54.38 11.85 16.98
CA ALA A 7 -53.94 10.51 16.59
C ALA A 7 -52.83 10.56 15.50
N THR A 8 -52.83 11.58 14.66
CA THR A 8 -51.83 11.69 13.56
C THR A 8 -50.49 12.17 14.01
N SER A 9 -50.37 13.03 15.04
CA SER A 9 -49.11 13.57 15.54
C SER A 9 -48.26 12.51 16.28
N ARG A 10 -48.91 11.49 16.85
CA ARG A 10 -48.23 10.42 17.58
C ARG A 10 -47.46 9.45 16.67
N ASN A 11 -47.94 9.27 15.44
CA ASN A 11 -47.31 8.34 14.47
C ASN A 11 -46.10 8.98 13.76
N TRP A 12 -46.08 10.29 13.56
CA TRP A 12 -44.97 11.00 12.94
C TRP A 12 -43.68 10.97 13.73
N LYS A 13 -43.72 11.05 15.06
CA LYS A 13 -42.55 10.95 15.94
C LYS A 13 -41.92 9.54 15.87
N GLY A 14 -42.75 8.49 15.74
CA GLY A 14 -42.26 7.11 15.57
C GLY A 14 -41.61 6.90 14.20
N VAL A 15 -42.18 7.45 13.13
CA VAL A 15 -41.63 7.37 11.78
C VAL A 15 -40.31 8.17 11.68
N ALA A 16 -40.26 9.38 12.25
CA ALA A 16 -39.04 10.19 12.27
C ALA A 16 -37.89 9.52 13.06
N ARG A 17 -38.18 8.89 14.22
CA ARG A 17 -37.18 8.15 14.99
C ARG A 17 -36.66 6.93 14.24
N ARG A 18 -37.53 6.17 13.56
CA ARG A 18 -37.11 5.03 12.73
C ARG A 18 -36.30 5.47 11.53
N GLY A 19 -36.71 6.56 10.86
CA GLY A 19 -35.93 7.15 9.77
C GLY A 19 -34.54 7.61 10.20
N ALA A 20 -34.42 8.30 11.36
CA ALA A 20 -33.16 8.71 11.90
C ALA A 20 -32.26 7.50 12.26
N ALA A 21 -32.80 6.44 12.86
CA ALA A 21 -32.05 5.23 13.17
C ALA A 21 -31.52 4.55 11.89
N VAL A 22 -32.30 4.45 10.83
CA VAL A 22 -31.87 3.88 9.54
C VAL A 22 -30.75 4.68 8.92
N VAL A 23 -30.81 6.03 8.95
CA VAL A 23 -29.75 6.91 8.44
C VAL A 23 -28.46 6.73 9.23
N VAL A 24 -28.54 6.64 10.57
CA VAL A 24 -27.36 6.41 11.40
C VAL A 24 -26.73 5.06 11.12
N VAL A 25 -27.52 3.99 11.04
CA VAL A 25 -27.03 2.63 10.72
C VAL A 25 -26.38 2.58 9.34
N ALA A 26 -27.01 3.20 8.33
CA ALA A 26 -26.45 3.30 6.99
C ALA A 26 -25.14 4.09 6.97
N GLY A 27 -25.05 5.18 7.74
CA GLY A 27 -23.81 5.97 7.88
C GLY A 27 -22.68 5.18 8.53
N VAL A 28 -22.95 4.46 9.63
CA VAL A 28 -21.95 3.61 10.29
C VAL A 28 -21.50 2.47 9.37
N ALA A 29 -22.44 1.82 8.65
CA ALA A 29 -22.11 0.78 7.68
C ALA A 29 -21.25 1.30 6.53
N ALA A 30 -21.52 2.50 6.03
CA ALA A 30 -20.74 3.15 4.97
C ALA A 30 -19.31 3.49 5.44
N ILE A 31 -19.16 3.98 6.68
CA ILE A 31 -17.84 4.23 7.29
C ILE A 31 -17.07 2.91 7.45
N GLY A 32 -17.69 1.88 8.02
CA GLY A 32 -17.05 0.57 8.19
C GLY A 32 -16.62 -0.06 6.87
N LEU A 33 -17.47 0.05 5.83
CA LEU A 33 -17.12 -0.41 4.49
C LEU A 33 -15.95 0.38 3.90
N ARG A 34 -15.92 1.71 4.08
CA ARG A 34 -14.82 2.56 3.62
C ARG A 34 -13.49 2.15 4.28
N GLU A 35 -13.48 1.93 5.59
CA GLU A 35 -12.28 1.49 6.33
C GLU A 35 -11.82 0.11 5.85
N LEU A 36 -12.75 -0.82 5.65
CA LEU A 36 -12.44 -2.14 5.11
C LEU A 36 -11.81 -2.08 3.71
N VAL A 37 -12.38 -1.27 2.83
CA VAL A 37 -11.92 -1.08 1.44
C VAL A 37 -10.51 -0.50 1.38
N ASN A 38 -10.16 0.40 2.30
CA ASN A 38 -8.87 1.09 2.32
C ASN A 38 -7.89 0.53 3.36
N SER A 39 -8.18 -0.62 3.97
CA SER A 39 -7.31 -1.22 4.98
C SER A 39 -5.93 -1.55 4.40
N SER A 40 -4.85 -1.10 5.04
CA SER A 40 -3.48 -1.45 4.66
C SER A 40 -3.09 -2.88 5.04
N THR A 41 -3.89 -3.57 5.89
CA THR A 41 -3.54 -4.88 6.45
C THR A 41 -4.52 -5.99 6.10
N PHE A 42 -5.65 -5.69 5.47
CA PHE A 42 -6.71 -6.67 5.19
C PHE A 42 -7.15 -6.61 3.72
N GLN A 43 -7.41 -7.76 3.15
CA GLN A 43 -8.05 -7.96 1.84
C GLN A 43 -9.12 -9.04 1.98
N LEU A 44 -10.27 -8.88 1.31
CA LEU A 44 -11.45 -9.73 1.51
C LEU A 44 -11.20 -11.18 1.08
N PHE A 45 -10.46 -11.39 -0.01
CA PHE A 45 -10.09 -12.72 -0.52
C PHE A 45 -8.89 -12.61 -1.49
N GLY A 46 -8.37 -13.78 -1.93
CA GLY A 46 -7.17 -13.86 -2.75
C GLY A 46 -5.89 -13.87 -1.91
N ASP A 47 -4.76 -14.13 -2.56
CA ASP A 47 -3.47 -14.16 -1.88
C ASP A 47 -2.95 -12.75 -1.63
N TYR A 48 -2.67 -12.44 -0.37
CA TYR A 48 -2.12 -11.15 0.04
C TYR A 48 -1.15 -11.28 1.21
N VAL A 49 -0.32 -10.27 1.38
CA VAL A 49 0.58 -10.13 2.52
C VAL A 49 0.58 -8.69 3.02
N ALA A 50 0.38 -8.52 4.32
CA ALA A 50 0.60 -7.23 5.00
C ALA A 50 1.82 -7.32 5.94
N ARG A 51 2.07 -8.51 6.48
CA ARG A 51 3.20 -8.88 7.32
C ARG A 51 3.42 -10.39 7.21
N VAL A 52 4.63 -10.85 7.38
CA VAL A 52 4.94 -12.28 7.49
C VAL A 52 5.10 -12.66 8.95
N GLU A 53 4.40 -13.70 9.40
CA GLU A 53 4.57 -14.23 10.75
C GLU A 53 5.93 -14.94 10.83
N THR A 54 6.83 -14.42 11.65
CA THR A 54 8.16 -14.98 11.88
C THR A 54 8.72 -14.50 13.21
N ALA A 55 9.57 -15.31 13.85
CA ALA A 55 10.34 -14.93 15.03
C ALA A 55 11.64 -14.19 14.66
N ASP A 56 12.10 -14.32 13.41
CA ASP A 56 13.29 -13.65 12.93
C ASP A 56 13.10 -12.14 12.85
N ARG A 57 14.07 -11.38 13.33
CA ARG A 57 14.08 -9.91 13.18
C ARG A 57 14.45 -9.53 11.75
N VAL A 58 13.50 -9.72 10.85
CA VAL A 58 13.57 -9.33 9.43
C VAL A 58 12.41 -8.43 9.08
N VAL A 59 12.62 -7.48 8.18
CA VAL A 59 11.59 -6.57 7.66
C VAL A 59 11.78 -6.37 6.17
N ALA A 60 10.71 -6.04 5.44
CA ALA A 60 10.82 -5.54 4.09
C ALA A 60 10.63 -4.02 4.08
N LEU A 61 11.59 -3.32 3.48
CA LEU A 61 11.46 -1.90 3.19
C LEU A 61 10.93 -1.74 1.76
N THR A 62 9.90 -0.94 1.59
CA THR A 62 9.25 -0.78 0.29
C THR A 62 9.00 0.69 -0.04
N PHE A 63 9.05 1.01 -1.34
CA PHE A 63 8.82 2.35 -1.88
C PHE A 63 7.76 2.31 -2.95
N ASP A 64 6.80 3.23 -2.90
CA ASP A 64 5.69 3.35 -3.84
C ASP A 64 5.85 4.60 -4.72
N ASP A 65 5.09 4.66 -5.81
CA ASP A 65 4.91 5.80 -6.71
C ASP A 65 6.09 6.14 -7.63
N GLY A 66 7.25 5.55 -7.45
CA GLY A 66 8.42 5.74 -8.32
C GLY A 66 8.26 5.16 -9.76
N PRO A 67 9.31 5.21 -10.58
CA PRO A 67 10.55 5.92 -10.32
C PRO A 67 10.42 7.43 -10.48
N ASP A 68 11.07 8.18 -9.59
CA ASP A 68 11.24 9.63 -9.70
C ASP A 68 12.69 9.95 -10.10
N PRO A 69 12.94 10.78 -11.14
CA PRO A 69 14.30 11.00 -11.64
C PRO A 69 15.21 11.76 -10.67
N TRP A 70 14.65 12.45 -9.68
CA TRP A 70 15.38 13.26 -8.72
C TRP A 70 15.59 12.60 -7.37
N ASN A 71 14.58 11.87 -6.89
CA ASN A 71 14.57 11.32 -5.54
C ASN A 71 14.92 9.83 -5.48
N THR A 72 14.45 9.02 -6.44
CA THR A 72 14.80 7.59 -6.48
C THR A 72 16.30 7.35 -6.43
N PRO A 73 17.17 8.07 -7.22
CA PRO A 73 18.62 7.90 -7.11
C PRO A 73 19.17 8.20 -5.72
N LYS A 74 18.65 9.22 -5.03
CA LYS A 74 19.10 9.56 -3.66
C LYS A 74 18.70 8.48 -2.64
N VAL A 75 17.48 7.92 -2.78
CA VAL A 75 17.04 6.76 -1.99
C VAL A 75 17.98 5.58 -2.18
N LEU A 76 18.33 5.27 -3.44
CA LEU A 76 19.28 4.20 -3.78
C LEU A 76 20.65 4.44 -3.14
N ASP A 77 21.14 5.68 -3.14
CA ASP A 77 22.43 6.01 -2.53
C ASP A 77 22.42 5.82 -1.00
N VAL A 78 21.28 6.13 -0.34
CA VAL A 78 21.13 5.86 1.11
C VAL A 78 21.14 4.35 1.38
N LEU A 79 20.41 3.57 0.59
CA LEU A 79 20.32 2.11 0.73
C LEU A 79 21.69 1.43 0.46
N ASP A 80 22.42 1.86 -0.55
CA ASP A 80 23.74 1.31 -0.88
C ASP A 80 24.77 1.56 0.23
N ARG A 81 24.77 2.75 0.86
CA ARG A 81 25.64 3.04 2.00
C ARG A 81 25.46 2.07 3.16
N GLN A 82 24.26 1.51 3.30
CA GLN A 82 23.92 0.54 4.35
C GLN A 82 23.90 -0.91 3.85
N SER A 83 24.23 -1.15 2.56
CA SER A 83 24.14 -2.47 1.91
C SER A 83 22.76 -3.12 2.02
N ILE A 84 21.70 -2.31 2.04
CA ILE A 84 20.31 -2.76 2.19
C ILE A 84 19.67 -2.88 0.80
N LYS A 85 18.88 -3.94 0.60
CA LYS A 85 18.02 -4.11 -0.57
C LYS A 85 16.54 -3.92 -0.18
N ALA A 86 15.77 -3.31 -1.07
CA ALA A 86 14.37 -2.93 -0.87
C ALA A 86 13.53 -3.35 -2.07
N THR A 87 12.21 -3.20 -1.96
CA THR A 87 11.27 -3.43 -3.06
C THR A 87 10.62 -2.11 -3.47
N PHE A 88 10.63 -1.80 -4.77
CA PHE A 88 10.05 -0.61 -5.35
C PHE A 88 8.78 -0.96 -6.15
N PHE A 89 7.62 -0.54 -5.68
CA PHE A 89 6.36 -0.67 -6.41
C PHE A 89 6.19 0.53 -7.33
N MET A 90 6.50 0.31 -8.61
CA MET A 90 6.58 1.39 -9.58
C MET A 90 5.28 1.60 -10.35
N MET A 91 4.94 2.85 -10.60
CA MET A 91 3.87 3.23 -11.51
C MET A 91 4.32 3.10 -12.97
N GLY A 92 3.52 2.39 -13.79
CA GLY A 92 3.88 2.15 -15.18
C GLY A 92 4.15 3.43 -15.98
N ARG A 93 3.35 4.48 -15.79
CA ARG A 93 3.57 5.78 -16.45
C ARG A 93 4.92 6.43 -16.09
N ASN A 94 5.43 6.18 -14.88
CA ASN A 94 6.72 6.71 -14.44
C ASN A 94 7.88 5.86 -14.98
N VAL A 95 7.69 4.53 -15.07
CA VAL A 95 8.63 3.64 -15.76
C VAL A 95 8.76 4.03 -17.24
N GLU A 96 7.62 4.29 -17.91
CA GLU A 96 7.60 4.72 -19.32
C GLU A 96 8.35 6.05 -19.53
N ARG A 97 8.21 7.00 -18.60
CA ARG A 97 8.89 8.31 -18.66
C ARG A 97 10.37 8.25 -18.27
N HIS A 98 10.71 7.39 -17.31
CA HIS A 98 12.04 7.33 -16.72
C HIS A 98 12.61 5.90 -16.68
N PRO A 99 12.67 5.19 -17.84
CA PRO A 99 13.08 3.79 -17.88
C PRO A 99 14.54 3.57 -17.44
N ALA A 100 15.40 4.59 -17.58
CA ALA A 100 16.79 4.52 -17.13
C ALA A 100 16.87 4.44 -15.60
N VAL A 101 16.02 5.19 -14.87
CA VAL A 101 15.96 5.16 -13.40
C VAL A 101 15.44 3.81 -12.92
N ALA A 102 14.40 3.27 -13.56
CA ALA A 102 13.88 1.94 -13.24
C ALA A 102 14.94 0.83 -13.45
N ARG A 103 15.71 0.89 -14.55
CA ARG A 103 16.83 -0.03 -14.78
C ARG A 103 17.92 0.12 -13.71
N GLU A 104 18.20 1.33 -13.25
CA GLU A 104 19.19 1.57 -12.20
C GLU A 104 18.77 0.93 -10.86
N VAL A 105 17.48 1.01 -10.49
CA VAL A 105 16.94 0.29 -9.32
C VAL A 105 17.24 -1.21 -9.42
N MET A 106 16.94 -1.81 -10.57
CA MET A 106 17.20 -3.24 -10.82
C MET A 106 18.70 -3.55 -10.80
N ARG A 107 19.53 -2.72 -11.47
CA ARG A 107 21.00 -2.91 -11.55
C ARG A 107 21.67 -2.88 -10.18
N ARG A 108 21.13 -2.07 -9.24
CA ARG A 108 21.58 -2.03 -7.84
C ARG A 108 21.02 -3.19 -7.00
N GLY A 109 20.31 -4.16 -7.61
CA GLY A 109 19.85 -5.40 -6.97
C GLY A 109 18.62 -5.23 -6.10
N HIS A 110 17.84 -4.18 -6.29
CA HIS A 110 16.54 -4.03 -5.65
C HIS A 110 15.46 -4.78 -6.42
N GLU A 111 14.40 -5.17 -5.72
CA GLU A 111 13.22 -5.78 -6.31
C GLU A 111 12.28 -4.70 -6.87
N ILE A 112 11.62 -5.00 -7.99
CA ILE A 112 10.61 -4.13 -8.58
C ILE A 112 9.26 -4.85 -8.59
N GLY A 113 8.23 -4.19 -8.08
CA GLY A 113 6.83 -4.56 -8.13
C GLY A 113 6.00 -3.60 -8.97
N ASN A 114 4.75 -3.95 -9.17
CA ASN A 114 3.77 -3.22 -9.96
C ASN A 114 2.84 -2.40 -9.06
N HIS A 115 2.72 -1.09 -9.34
CA HIS A 115 1.82 -0.17 -8.63
C HIS A 115 0.75 0.44 -9.55
N SER A 116 0.21 -0.36 -10.49
CA SER A 116 -0.65 0.05 -11.59
C SER A 116 0.02 1.01 -12.59
N TYR A 117 -0.65 1.29 -13.71
CA TYR A 117 -0.09 2.21 -14.71
C TYR A 117 -0.27 3.67 -14.32
N SER A 118 -1.49 4.10 -13.97
CA SER A 118 -1.84 5.50 -13.76
C SER A 118 -2.19 5.88 -12.32
N HIS A 119 -2.09 4.93 -11.37
CA HIS A 119 -2.40 5.08 -9.95
C HIS A 119 -3.87 5.45 -9.65
N PRO A 120 -4.86 4.80 -10.30
CA PRO A 120 -6.27 5.11 -10.05
C PRO A 120 -6.78 4.39 -8.80
N LYS A 121 -7.91 4.84 -8.25
CA LYS A 121 -8.67 4.06 -7.28
C LYS A 121 -9.37 2.90 -7.99
N LEU A 122 -8.78 1.71 -7.96
CA LEU A 122 -9.23 0.52 -8.71
C LEU A 122 -10.59 -0.04 -8.23
N VAL A 123 -11.11 0.43 -7.10
CA VAL A 123 -12.33 -0.09 -6.44
C VAL A 123 -13.57 -0.05 -7.33
N TRP A 124 -13.71 1.01 -8.13
CA TRP A 124 -14.89 1.27 -8.96
C TRP A 124 -14.67 1.01 -10.44
N MET A 125 -13.53 0.43 -10.80
CA MET A 125 -13.21 0.14 -12.20
C MET A 125 -13.76 -1.22 -12.61
N SER A 126 -14.05 -1.38 -13.91
CA SER A 126 -14.42 -2.68 -14.46
C SER A 126 -13.22 -3.66 -14.41
N PRO A 127 -13.45 -4.98 -14.36
CA PRO A 127 -12.37 -5.97 -14.35
C PRO A 127 -11.38 -5.82 -15.51
N GLY A 128 -11.87 -5.50 -16.71
CA GLY A 128 -11.03 -5.26 -17.89
C GLY A 128 -10.10 -4.06 -17.72
N ARG A 129 -10.59 -2.96 -17.17
CA ARG A 129 -9.77 -1.77 -16.90
C ARG A 129 -8.75 -2.02 -15.80
N VAL A 130 -9.11 -2.75 -14.74
CA VAL A 130 -8.15 -3.14 -13.69
C VAL A 130 -7.05 -4.00 -14.28
N ARG A 131 -7.39 -4.97 -15.13
CA ARG A 131 -6.41 -5.83 -15.82
C ARG A 131 -5.49 -5.02 -16.72
N GLU A 132 -6.02 -4.08 -17.52
CA GLU A 132 -5.24 -3.19 -18.38
C GLU A 132 -4.19 -2.38 -17.59
N GLU A 133 -4.58 -1.79 -16.45
CA GLU A 133 -3.67 -1.05 -15.55
C GLU A 133 -2.49 -1.92 -15.07
N ILE A 134 -2.76 -3.19 -14.77
CA ILE A 134 -1.74 -4.13 -14.30
C ILE A 134 -0.86 -4.60 -15.46
N GLU A 135 -1.46 -5.11 -16.55
CA GLU A 135 -0.74 -5.73 -17.66
C GLU A 135 0.12 -4.72 -18.43
N ARG A 136 -0.37 -3.48 -18.58
CA ARG A 136 0.42 -2.41 -19.21
C ARG A 136 1.70 -2.12 -18.42
N THR A 137 1.60 -2.08 -17.10
CA THR A 137 2.77 -1.88 -16.23
C THR A 137 3.70 -3.08 -16.28
N ASP A 138 3.15 -4.30 -16.18
CA ASP A 138 3.95 -5.53 -16.28
C ASP A 138 4.78 -5.56 -17.57
N LYS A 139 4.15 -5.20 -18.71
CA LYS A 139 4.86 -5.14 -19.98
C LYS A 139 6.06 -4.18 -19.91
N LEU A 140 5.86 -2.96 -19.39
CA LEU A 140 6.94 -1.99 -19.25
C LEU A 140 8.06 -2.48 -18.33
N LEU A 141 7.70 -3.16 -17.22
CA LEU A 141 8.68 -3.76 -16.32
C LEU A 141 9.46 -4.90 -17.00
N ARG A 142 8.78 -5.74 -17.79
CA ARG A 142 9.44 -6.78 -18.59
C ARG A 142 10.37 -6.19 -19.65
N ASP A 143 9.95 -5.13 -20.33
CA ASP A 143 10.73 -4.44 -21.37
C ASP A 143 12.03 -3.82 -20.82
N ILE A 144 12.08 -3.46 -19.54
CA ILE A 144 13.31 -2.99 -18.87
C ILE A 144 14.17 -4.12 -18.30
N GLY A 145 13.70 -5.38 -18.31
CA GLY A 145 14.46 -6.57 -17.90
C GLY A 145 14.03 -7.21 -16.58
N VAL A 146 12.93 -6.76 -15.94
CA VAL A 146 12.44 -7.42 -14.72
C VAL A 146 12.04 -8.86 -15.04
N SER A 147 12.59 -9.83 -14.30
CA SER A 147 12.34 -11.26 -14.45
C SER A 147 11.65 -11.84 -13.20
N GLY A 148 11.14 -13.09 -13.30
CA GLY A 148 10.45 -13.75 -12.16
C GLY A 148 9.07 -13.15 -11.85
N ASP A 149 8.62 -13.32 -10.62
CA ASP A 149 7.31 -12.83 -10.19
C ASP A 149 7.32 -11.31 -9.99
N ILE A 150 6.29 -10.63 -10.49
CA ILE A 150 6.07 -9.22 -10.25
C ILE A 150 4.90 -9.10 -9.27
N HIS A 151 5.18 -8.79 -8.03
CA HIS A 151 4.13 -8.56 -7.02
C HIS A 151 3.36 -7.28 -7.32
N PHE A 152 2.13 -7.20 -6.84
CA PHE A 152 1.26 -6.04 -7.05
C PHE A 152 0.93 -5.35 -5.72
N ARG A 153 1.06 -4.02 -5.67
CA ARG A 153 0.56 -3.23 -4.55
C ARG A 153 -0.60 -2.34 -5.03
N PRO A 154 -1.77 -2.43 -4.36
CA PRO A 154 -2.92 -1.60 -4.71
C PRO A 154 -2.67 -0.11 -4.44
N PRO A 155 -2.86 0.79 -5.43
CA PRO A 155 -2.88 2.23 -5.18
C PRO A 155 -3.84 2.62 -4.05
N HIS A 156 -3.41 3.55 -3.19
CA HIS A 156 -4.18 4.03 -2.02
C HIS A 156 -4.59 2.92 -1.02
N ALA A 157 -3.97 1.75 -1.04
CA ALA A 157 -4.45 0.53 -0.40
C ALA A 157 -5.91 0.17 -0.75
N ALA A 158 -6.49 0.82 -1.76
CA ALA A 158 -7.91 0.75 -2.10
C ALA A 158 -8.24 -0.52 -2.89
N LYS A 159 -8.98 -1.43 -2.26
CA LYS A 159 -9.42 -2.70 -2.84
C LYS A 159 -10.75 -3.14 -2.22
N PHE A 160 -11.56 -3.82 -3.00
CA PHE A 160 -12.83 -4.39 -2.50
C PHE A 160 -13.06 -5.76 -3.13
N ILE A 161 -13.84 -5.86 -4.21
CA ILE A 161 -14.16 -7.12 -4.87
C ILE A 161 -13.40 -7.26 -6.19
N VAL A 162 -13.46 -6.25 -7.05
CA VAL A 162 -12.97 -6.35 -8.44
C VAL A 162 -11.48 -6.61 -8.50
N LEU A 163 -10.68 -5.82 -7.78
CA LEU A 163 -9.22 -5.98 -7.79
C LEU A 163 -8.79 -7.36 -7.26
N PRO A 164 -9.24 -7.84 -6.07
CA PRO A 164 -8.93 -9.20 -5.64
C PRO A 164 -9.33 -10.29 -6.63
N CYS A 165 -10.52 -10.19 -7.28
CA CYS A 165 -10.92 -11.14 -8.31
C CYS A 165 -9.94 -11.17 -9.49
N VAL A 166 -9.50 -10.01 -9.98
CA VAL A 166 -8.53 -9.92 -11.08
C VAL A 166 -7.19 -10.50 -10.65
N LEU A 167 -6.69 -10.18 -9.44
CA LEU A 167 -5.42 -10.70 -8.94
C LEU A 167 -5.44 -12.23 -8.78
N VAL A 168 -6.56 -12.81 -8.29
CA VAL A 168 -6.73 -14.26 -8.22
C VAL A 168 -6.63 -14.91 -9.61
N GLN A 169 -7.32 -14.35 -10.61
CA GLN A 169 -7.26 -14.84 -11.99
C GLN A 169 -5.85 -14.74 -12.59
N MET A 170 -5.10 -13.71 -12.21
CA MET A 170 -3.70 -13.49 -12.64
C MET A 170 -2.70 -14.28 -11.79
N LYS A 171 -3.12 -15.01 -10.77
CA LYS A 171 -2.27 -15.69 -9.77
C LYS A 171 -1.24 -14.72 -9.17
N ARG A 172 -1.70 -13.52 -8.80
CA ARG A 172 -0.86 -12.41 -8.38
C ARG A 172 -0.98 -12.17 -6.89
N LEU A 173 0.17 -12.16 -6.19
CA LEU A 173 0.23 -11.74 -4.79
C LEU A 173 -0.04 -10.24 -4.67
N SER A 174 -0.99 -9.88 -3.80
CA SER A 174 -1.24 -8.51 -3.36
C SER A 174 -0.36 -8.18 -2.17
N VAL A 175 0.52 -7.19 -2.30
CA VAL A 175 1.41 -6.75 -1.22
C VAL A 175 0.83 -5.49 -0.59
N LEU A 176 0.52 -5.59 0.69
CA LEU A 176 0.09 -4.49 1.54
C LEU A 176 1.27 -4.06 2.43
N GLY A 177 1.01 -3.42 3.57
CA GLY A 177 2.02 -3.08 4.54
C GLY A 177 1.38 -2.85 5.91
N ASP A 178 2.02 -3.29 6.97
CA ASP A 178 1.56 -3.10 8.35
C ASP A 178 2.22 -1.91 9.06
N VAL A 179 3.23 -1.31 8.42
CA VAL A 179 3.90 -0.10 8.92
C VAL A 179 3.80 1.01 7.87
N ASP A 180 2.97 2.01 8.17
CA ASP A 180 2.76 3.21 7.36
C ASP A 180 2.96 4.45 8.23
N PRO A 181 3.96 5.30 7.94
CA PRO A 181 4.18 6.57 8.66
C PRO A 181 3.21 7.67 8.25
N GLU A 182 2.21 7.39 7.41
CA GLU A 182 1.22 8.34 6.91
C GLU A 182 1.84 9.56 6.21
N GLU A 183 2.83 9.33 5.33
CA GLU A 183 3.56 10.40 4.60
C GLU A 183 2.62 11.39 3.88
N TRP A 184 1.43 10.95 3.48
CA TRP A 184 0.41 11.81 2.87
C TRP A 184 -0.05 12.96 3.78
N LYS A 185 0.17 12.87 5.09
CA LYS A 185 -0.05 13.96 6.06
C LYS A 185 1.11 14.96 6.10
N ARG A 186 2.17 14.73 5.33
CA ARG A 186 3.37 15.58 5.24
C ARG A 186 4.04 15.83 6.59
N TYR A 187 4.14 14.79 7.39
CA TYR A 187 4.87 14.86 8.64
C TYR A 187 6.37 15.05 8.41
N ALA A 188 7.02 15.75 9.33
CA ALA A 188 8.48 15.85 9.35
C ALA A 188 9.13 14.51 9.69
N ALA A 189 10.35 14.29 9.21
CA ALA A 189 11.09 13.04 9.38
C ALA A 189 11.15 12.51 10.83
N PRO A 190 11.32 13.33 11.89
CA PRO A 190 11.31 12.81 13.26
C PRO A 190 9.99 12.12 13.63
N VAL A 191 8.85 12.68 13.21
CA VAL A 191 7.51 12.12 13.49
C VAL A 191 7.33 10.80 12.75
N MET A 192 7.70 10.74 11.48
CA MET A 192 7.67 9.51 10.68
C MET A 192 8.60 8.44 11.24
N THR A 193 9.82 8.83 11.63
CA THR A 193 10.79 7.95 12.28
C THR A 193 10.21 7.31 13.54
N GLU A 194 9.68 8.10 14.46
CA GLU A 194 9.07 7.60 15.69
C GLU A 194 7.88 6.67 15.39
N SER A 195 7.03 7.06 14.44
CA SER A 195 5.88 6.25 14.02
C SER A 195 6.31 4.87 13.50
N ILE A 196 7.32 4.81 12.63
CA ILE A 196 7.85 3.55 12.10
C ILE A 196 8.44 2.70 13.23
N LEU A 197 9.35 3.26 14.03
CA LEU A 197 10.05 2.51 15.09
C LEU A 197 9.09 1.95 16.15
N ARG A 198 7.97 2.60 16.38
CA ARG A 198 6.91 2.13 17.29
C ARG A 198 6.07 1.00 16.71
N GLN A 199 5.87 0.96 15.40
CA GLN A 199 5.03 -0.03 14.72
C GLN A 199 5.78 -1.29 14.29
N VAL A 200 7.08 -1.17 13.97
CA VAL A 200 7.88 -2.28 13.43
C VAL A 200 7.96 -3.45 14.38
N ARG A 201 7.77 -4.64 13.84
CA ARG A 201 7.92 -5.95 14.49
C ARG A 201 8.46 -6.98 13.49
N PRO A 202 8.90 -8.16 13.93
CA PRO A 202 9.39 -9.19 13.02
C PRO A 202 8.41 -9.48 11.89
N GLY A 203 8.92 -9.51 10.66
CA GLY A 203 8.15 -9.74 9.45
C GLY A 203 7.36 -8.54 8.91
N SER A 204 7.49 -7.34 9.50
CA SER A 204 6.81 -6.13 9.02
C SER A 204 7.22 -5.73 7.60
N ILE A 205 6.26 -5.17 6.87
CA ILE A 205 6.43 -4.53 5.57
C ILE A 205 6.22 -3.02 5.76
N ILE A 206 7.31 -2.26 5.61
CA ILE A 206 7.33 -0.80 5.80
C ILE A 206 7.08 -0.13 4.46
N GLY A 207 6.04 0.69 4.36
CA GLY A 207 5.68 1.46 3.17
C GLY A 207 6.19 2.89 3.27
N LEU A 208 6.96 3.33 2.28
CA LEU A 208 7.41 4.71 2.05
C LEU A 208 7.15 5.09 0.59
N HIS A 209 7.37 6.35 0.23
CA HIS A 209 7.20 6.82 -1.14
C HIS A 209 8.46 7.57 -1.58
N ASP A 210 9.16 7.05 -2.59
CA ASP A 210 10.41 7.65 -3.06
C ASP A 210 10.24 9.04 -3.72
N PRO A 211 9.11 9.42 -4.34
CA PRO A 211 8.92 10.77 -4.83
C PRO A 211 8.73 11.85 -3.74
N ASN A 212 8.46 11.48 -2.49
CA ASN A 212 8.15 12.44 -1.42
C ASN A 212 9.34 13.29 -0.94
N GLY A 213 10.55 13.02 -1.45
CA GLY A 213 11.68 13.93 -1.34
C GLY A 213 12.42 13.89 -0.02
N ILE A 214 12.77 15.09 0.53
CA ILE A 214 13.76 15.22 1.59
C ILE A 214 13.33 14.57 2.91
N GLU A 215 12.07 14.59 3.26
CA GLU A 215 11.61 14.02 4.54
C GLU A 215 11.67 12.49 4.52
N THR A 216 11.37 11.85 3.38
CA THR A 216 11.58 10.41 3.20
C THR A 216 13.05 10.05 3.34
N LEU A 217 13.96 10.82 2.71
CA LEU A 217 15.40 10.60 2.82
C LEU A 217 15.91 10.70 4.26
N ARG A 218 15.51 11.75 4.99
CA ARG A 218 15.85 11.93 6.41
C ARG A 218 15.29 10.81 7.28
N THR A 219 14.06 10.38 6.99
CA THR A 219 13.44 9.26 7.70
C THR A 219 14.26 7.98 7.48
N LEU A 220 14.69 7.69 6.26
CA LEU A 220 15.57 6.55 5.96
C LEU A 220 16.90 6.63 6.73
N GLU A 221 17.56 7.78 6.71
CA GLU A 221 18.83 7.99 7.43
C GLU A 221 18.69 7.75 8.94
N ASN A 222 17.50 7.96 9.51
CA ASN A 222 17.20 7.69 10.91
C ASN A 222 16.83 6.23 11.19
N ILE A 223 15.90 5.65 10.41
CA ILE A 223 15.36 4.32 10.72
C ILE A 223 16.33 3.20 10.39
N LEU A 224 17.14 3.30 9.33
CA LEU A 224 18.03 2.21 8.93
C LEU A 224 19.05 1.85 10.01
N PRO A 225 19.84 2.80 10.57
CA PRO A 225 20.77 2.49 11.65
C PRO A 225 20.04 2.08 12.94
N ALA A 226 18.89 2.69 13.25
CA ALA A 226 18.12 2.36 14.45
C ALA A 226 17.61 0.92 14.42
N LEU A 227 17.02 0.47 13.30
CA LEU A 227 16.53 -0.90 13.15
C LEU A 227 17.68 -1.91 13.09
N THR A 228 18.79 -1.57 12.42
CA THR A 228 20.00 -2.42 12.39
C THR A 228 20.55 -2.61 13.81
N THR A 229 20.63 -1.55 14.61
CA THR A 229 21.07 -1.62 16.02
C THR A 229 20.14 -2.49 16.87
N GLN A 230 18.84 -2.51 16.56
CA GLN A 230 17.87 -3.40 17.19
C GLN A 230 17.96 -4.86 16.68
N GLY A 231 18.89 -5.15 15.77
CA GLY A 231 19.11 -6.48 15.22
C GLY A 231 18.21 -6.87 14.06
N TYR A 232 17.49 -5.90 13.45
CA TYR A 232 16.71 -6.17 12.24
C TYR A 232 17.60 -6.28 11.01
N ARG A 233 17.29 -7.25 10.14
CA ARG A 233 17.82 -7.38 8.78
C ARG A 233 16.74 -6.96 7.79
N PHE A 234 17.18 -6.40 6.67
CA PHE A 234 16.30 -5.96 5.61
C PHE A 234 16.28 -6.99 4.46
N GLU A 235 15.09 -7.35 4.02
CA GLU A 235 14.88 -8.27 2.91
C GLU A 235 13.95 -7.64 1.87
N THR A 236 14.02 -8.09 0.63
CA THR A 236 13.00 -7.75 -0.36
C THR A 236 11.68 -8.47 -0.02
N VAL A 237 10.57 -8.00 -0.60
CA VAL A 237 9.27 -8.65 -0.37
C VAL A 237 9.30 -10.11 -0.78
N SER A 238 9.89 -10.44 -1.93
CA SER A 238 10.02 -11.84 -2.36
C SER A 238 10.86 -12.69 -1.39
N GLN A 239 11.90 -12.14 -0.78
CA GLN A 239 12.70 -12.85 0.22
C GLN A 239 11.88 -13.08 1.49
N LEU A 240 11.19 -12.03 1.96
CA LEU A 240 10.37 -12.11 3.17
C LEU A 240 9.20 -13.08 3.01
N VAL A 241 8.51 -13.06 1.86
CA VAL A 241 7.36 -13.95 1.59
C VAL A 241 7.77 -15.42 1.55
N ARG A 242 8.97 -15.77 1.09
CA ARG A 242 9.48 -17.15 1.15
C ARG A 242 9.62 -17.71 2.58
N ARG A 243 9.56 -16.88 3.61
CA ARG A 243 9.54 -17.29 5.02
C ARG A 243 8.14 -17.63 5.55
N ARG A 244 7.10 -17.49 4.72
CA ARG A 244 5.78 -17.99 5.07
C ARG A 244 5.86 -19.51 5.21
N SER A 245 5.66 -20.01 6.42
CA SER A 245 5.54 -21.44 6.75
C SER A 245 4.17 -21.96 6.36
#